data_24a8ce9125db90d075302a81287d8b82
#
_entry.id   24a8ce9125db90d075302a81287d8b82
#
_cell.length_a   1.000
_cell.length_b   1.000
_cell.length_c   1.000
_cell.angle_alpha   90.00
_cell.angle_beta   90.00
_cell.angle_gamma   90.00
#
_symmetry.space_group_name_H-M   'P 1'
#
loop_
_entity.id
_entity.type
_entity.pdbx_description
1 polymer ?
#
loop_
_entity_poly.entity_id
_entity_poly.type
_entity_poly.pdbx_seq_one_letter_code
_entity_poly.pdbx_strand_id
1 'polypeptide(L)'
;MTKKPRRLYFAYGSNLNKGQMQYRCPHAKPLGAAYLVGWRLVFRGVADIEEGDEMDMLPVGIWSITEECEKSLDAYEGRPHLYDQVELFGMMTYRMTVKHRDRYSPPNVQYYASIRDGYADFGLDTAYLEEALGWSSYGNPAAWA
;
A
#
# COMPACT_ATOMS: atom_id res chain seq x y z
N MET A 1 -33.38 9.07 -0.43
CA MET A 1 -32.05 9.11 -1.08
C MET A 1 -31.27 7.85 -0.75
N THR A 2 -30.86 7.15 -1.77
CA THR A 2 -29.99 5.99 -1.58
C THR A 2 -28.54 6.46 -1.42
N LYS A 3 -27.91 6.04 -0.31
CA LYS A 3 -26.46 6.24 -0.17
C LYS A 3 -25.75 5.35 -1.18
N LYS A 4 -24.72 5.89 -1.83
CA LYS A 4 -23.87 5.06 -2.66
C LYS A 4 -23.18 3.99 -1.79
N PRO A 5 -23.03 2.76 -2.30
CA PRO A 5 -22.38 1.72 -1.51
C PRO A 5 -20.93 2.10 -1.22
N ARG A 6 -20.47 1.67 -0.05
CA ARG A 6 -19.05 1.79 0.29
C ARG A 6 -18.25 0.79 -0.52
N ARG A 7 -16.98 1.10 -0.73
CA ARG A 7 -16.06 0.26 -1.47
C ARG A 7 -14.95 -0.25 -0.55
N LEU A 8 -14.49 -1.46 -0.79
CA LEU A 8 -13.32 -1.99 -0.08
C LEU A 8 -12.05 -1.51 -0.76
N TYR A 9 -11.15 -1.00 0.05
CA TYR A 9 -9.83 -0.53 -0.35
C TYR A 9 -8.80 -1.15 0.55
N PHE A 10 -7.72 -1.69 0.00
CA PHE A 10 -6.61 -2.12 0.85
C PHE A 10 -5.42 -1.18 0.70
N ALA A 11 -4.83 -0.83 1.84
CA ALA A 11 -3.62 -0.03 1.92
C ALA A 11 -2.43 -0.92 2.23
N TYR A 12 -1.30 -0.61 1.66
CA TYR A 12 -0.05 -1.34 1.91
C TYR A 12 1.10 -0.39 2.26
N GLY A 13 0.91 0.90 2.13
CA GLY A 13 1.91 1.94 2.38
C GLY A 13 1.45 2.94 3.45
N SER A 14 1.60 4.23 3.17
CA SER A 14 1.30 5.28 4.16
C SER A 14 -0.15 5.31 4.62
N ASN A 15 -1.09 4.83 3.81
CA ASN A 15 -2.50 4.77 4.20
C ASN A 15 -2.83 3.63 5.17
N LEU A 16 -1.83 2.82 5.55
CA LEU A 16 -1.93 1.95 6.72
C LEU A 16 -1.93 2.76 8.02
N ASN A 17 -1.34 3.94 8.01
CA ASN A 17 -1.30 4.82 9.17
C ASN A 17 -2.69 5.39 9.43
N LYS A 18 -3.33 4.96 10.51
CA LYS A 18 -4.71 5.35 10.82
C LYS A 18 -4.85 6.85 11.04
N GLY A 19 -3.86 7.49 11.65
CA GLY A 19 -3.87 8.94 11.84
C GLY A 19 -3.84 9.70 10.51
N GLN A 20 -2.98 9.29 9.60
CA GLN A 20 -2.90 9.90 8.28
C GLN A 20 -4.16 9.64 7.46
N MET A 21 -4.67 8.40 7.50
CA MET A 21 -5.87 8.04 6.76
C MET A 21 -7.09 8.80 7.28
N GLN A 22 -7.20 9.01 8.59
CA GLN A 22 -8.28 9.79 9.17
C GLN A 22 -8.26 11.24 8.65
N TYR A 23 -7.08 11.79 8.46
CA TYR A 23 -6.93 13.14 7.90
C TYR A 23 -7.36 13.19 6.43
N ARG A 24 -6.92 12.22 5.61
CA ARG A 24 -7.25 12.17 4.18
C ARG A 24 -8.69 11.78 3.92
N CYS A 25 -9.20 10.87 4.73
CA CYS A 25 -10.51 10.23 4.55
C CYS A 25 -11.22 10.10 5.90
N PRO A 26 -11.82 11.18 6.42
CA PRO A 26 -12.41 11.15 7.76
C PRO A 26 -13.50 10.08 7.96
N HIS A 27 -14.14 9.66 6.87
CA HIS A 27 -15.23 8.69 6.92
C HIS A 27 -14.79 7.25 6.58
N ALA A 28 -13.50 7.03 6.34
CA ALA A 28 -12.99 5.67 6.13
C ALA A 28 -13.04 4.88 7.44
N LYS A 29 -13.39 3.60 7.33
CA LYS A 29 -13.47 2.71 8.50
C LYS A 29 -12.49 1.56 8.32
N PRO A 30 -11.55 1.36 9.27
CA PRO A 30 -10.67 0.20 9.20
C PRO A 30 -11.47 -1.07 9.53
N LEU A 31 -11.32 -2.09 8.71
CA LEU A 31 -12.03 -3.35 8.87
C LEU A 31 -11.13 -4.46 9.43
N GLY A 32 -9.83 -4.42 9.15
CA GLY A 32 -8.91 -5.43 9.61
C GLY A 32 -7.70 -5.57 8.71
N ALA A 33 -6.88 -6.58 9.00
CA ALA A 33 -5.63 -6.84 8.31
C ALA A 33 -5.72 -8.15 7.53
N ALA A 34 -4.89 -8.27 6.49
CA ALA A 34 -4.76 -9.48 5.71
C ALA A 34 -3.35 -9.59 5.13
N TYR A 35 -3.00 -10.79 4.69
CA TYR A 35 -1.75 -11.05 3.97
C TYR A 35 -2.14 -11.65 2.62
N LEU A 36 -1.83 -10.93 1.54
CA LEU A 36 -2.25 -11.31 0.19
C LEU A 36 -1.15 -12.11 -0.49
N VAL A 37 -1.42 -13.39 -0.73
CA VAL A 37 -0.45 -14.34 -1.31
C VAL A 37 -0.20 -13.99 -2.78
N GLY A 38 1.06 -14.09 -3.21
CA GLY A 38 1.44 -13.89 -4.60
C GLY A 38 1.79 -12.44 -4.96
N TRP A 39 1.82 -11.57 -3.96
CA TRP A 39 2.21 -10.17 -4.13
C TRP A 39 3.22 -9.79 -3.06
N ARG A 40 4.01 -8.77 -3.33
CA ARG A 40 5.00 -8.29 -2.36
C ARG A 40 5.11 -6.76 -2.39
N LEU A 41 5.47 -6.21 -1.24
CA LEU A 41 5.77 -4.80 -1.09
C LEU A 41 7.16 -4.51 -1.65
N VAL A 42 7.28 -3.44 -2.41
CA VAL A 42 8.57 -2.91 -2.86
C VAL A 42 8.59 -1.40 -2.65
N PHE A 43 9.78 -0.81 -2.64
CA PHE A 43 9.94 0.63 -2.61
C PHE A 43 10.62 1.11 -3.90
N ARG A 44 10.04 2.17 -4.46
CA ARG A 44 10.56 2.91 -5.62
C ARG A 44 10.63 4.39 -5.25
N GLY A 45 11.30 4.68 -4.11
CA GLY A 45 11.23 5.96 -3.43
C GLY A 45 10.00 6.07 -2.54
N VAL A 46 8.88 5.56 -3.01
CA VAL A 46 7.63 5.38 -2.27
C VAL A 46 7.15 3.94 -2.46
N ALA A 47 6.16 3.54 -1.67
CA ALA A 47 5.68 2.15 -1.67
C ALA A 47 4.96 1.81 -2.97
N ASP A 48 5.18 0.59 -3.45
CA ASP A 48 4.49 0.01 -4.60
C ASP A 48 4.35 -1.50 -4.36
N ILE A 49 3.63 -2.18 -5.21
CA ILE A 49 3.45 -3.63 -5.13
C ILE A 49 3.81 -4.26 -6.46
N GLU A 50 4.29 -5.49 -6.40
CA GLU A 50 4.55 -6.27 -7.61
C GLU A 50 4.18 -7.72 -7.38
N GLU A 51 3.94 -8.43 -8.48
CA GLU A 51 3.68 -9.85 -8.41
C GLU A 51 4.93 -10.58 -7.94
N GLY A 52 4.73 -11.50 -7.01
CA GLY A 52 5.75 -12.39 -6.51
C GLY A 52 5.37 -13.83 -6.80
N ASP A 53 5.98 -14.77 -6.09
CA ASP A 53 5.62 -16.17 -6.18
C ASP A 53 4.67 -16.56 -5.04
N GLU A 54 4.35 -17.85 -4.94
CA GLU A 54 3.42 -18.37 -3.93
C GLU A 54 3.93 -18.24 -2.49
N MET A 55 5.23 -17.97 -2.30
CA MET A 55 5.83 -17.77 -0.99
C MET A 55 5.78 -16.31 -0.54
N ASP A 56 5.52 -15.39 -1.46
CA ASP A 56 5.41 -13.97 -1.14
C ASP A 56 4.04 -13.65 -0.55
N MET A 57 4.02 -12.76 0.42
CA MET A 57 2.79 -12.24 1.00
C MET A 57 2.90 -10.74 1.18
N LEU A 58 1.82 -10.04 0.83
CA LEU A 58 1.72 -8.60 0.98
C LEU A 58 0.86 -8.29 2.21
N PRO A 59 1.44 -7.69 3.26
CA PRO A 59 0.63 -7.25 4.41
C PRO A 59 -0.22 -6.03 4.01
N VAL A 60 -1.51 -6.06 4.34
CA VAL A 60 -2.42 -4.97 4.00
C VAL A 60 -3.37 -4.66 5.14
N GLY A 61 -3.84 -3.41 5.17
CA GLY A 61 -4.97 -2.99 5.99
C GLY A 61 -6.16 -2.73 5.09
N ILE A 62 -7.31 -3.24 5.48
CA ILE A 62 -8.54 -3.14 4.68
C ILE A 62 -9.42 -2.04 5.25
N TRP A 63 -9.84 -1.15 4.37
CA TRP A 63 -10.69 -0.01 4.69
C TRP A 63 -12.00 -0.09 3.93
N SER A 64 -13.08 0.33 4.58
CA SER A 64 -14.34 0.65 3.92
C SER A 64 -14.35 2.15 3.64
N ILE A 65 -14.45 2.54 2.38
CA ILE A 65 -14.33 3.94 1.95
C ILE A 65 -15.59 4.40 1.23
N THR A 66 -15.81 5.71 1.32
CA THR A 66 -16.88 6.39 0.58
C THR A 66 -16.36 6.87 -0.78
N GLU A 67 -17.28 7.28 -1.65
CA GLU A 67 -16.89 7.90 -2.93
C GLU A 67 -16.05 9.15 -2.73
N GLU A 68 -16.34 9.94 -1.70
CA GLU A 68 -15.56 11.14 -1.38
C GLU A 68 -14.15 10.80 -0.93
N CYS A 69 -14.00 9.73 -0.13
CA CYS A 69 -12.70 9.20 0.24
C CYS A 69 -11.91 8.79 -1.00
N GLU A 70 -12.57 8.10 -1.92
CA GLU A 70 -11.90 7.64 -3.14
C GLU A 70 -11.35 8.83 -3.95
N LYS A 71 -12.10 9.90 -4.05
CA LYS A 71 -11.63 11.13 -4.73
C LYS A 71 -10.42 11.73 -4.03
N SER A 72 -10.44 11.78 -2.71
CA SER A 72 -9.29 12.27 -1.93
C SER A 72 -8.07 11.40 -2.12
N LEU A 73 -8.24 10.08 -2.13
CA LEU A 73 -7.15 9.13 -2.37
C LEU A 73 -6.59 9.27 -3.79
N ASP A 74 -7.46 9.40 -4.79
CA ASP A 74 -7.03 9.59 -6.17
C ASP A 74 -6.12 10.82 -6.30
N ALA A 75 -6.51 11.91 -5.65
CA ALA A 75 -5.71 13.15 -5.66
C ALA A 75 -4.38 12.95 -4.93
N TYR A 76 -4.41 12.32 -3.76
CA TYR A 76 -3.21 12.05 -2.96
C TYR A 76 -2.22 11.17 -3.71
N GLU A 77 -2.72 10.14 -4.40
CA GLU A 77 -1.89 9.19 -5.13
C GLU A 77 -1.42 9.70 -6.49
N GLY A 78 -1.88 10.87 -6.91
CA GLY A 78 -1.52 11.43 -8.21
C GLY A 78 -2.05 10.62 -9.38
N ARG A 79 -3.26 10.09 -9.24
CA ARG A 79 -3.91 9.32 -10.29
C ARG A 79 -4.26 10.19 -11.49
N PRO A 80 -4.08 9.74 -12.72
CA PRO A 80 -3.57 8.44 -13.15
C PRO A 80 -2.07 8.45 -13.49
N HIS A 81 -1.33 9.47 -13.08
CA HIS A 81 0.04 9.68 -13.52
C HIS A 81 1.07 8.84 -12.75
N LEU A 82 1.12 9.00 -11.43
CA LEU A 82 2.08 8.25 -10.60
C LEU A 82 1.52 6.89 -10.24
N TYR A 83 0.32 6.87 -9.66
CA TYR A 83 -0.41 5.64 -9.35
C TYR A 83 -1.71 5.62 -10.11
N ASP A 84 -2.22 4.42 -10.37
CA ASP A 84 -3.57 4.23 -10.87
C ASP A 84 -4.27 3.15 -10.08
N GLN A 85 -5.59 3.14 -10.13
CA GLN A 85 -6.39 2.15 -9.44
C GLN A 85 -6.28 0.81 -10.14
N VAL A 86 -6.16 -0.24 -9.35
CA VAL A 86 -6.27 -1.62 -9.80
C VAL A 86 -7.22 -2.36 -8.87
N GLU A 87 -7.78 -3.45 -9.34
CA GLU A 87 -8.65 -4.30 -8.55
C GLU A 87 -8.00 -5.66 -8.36
N LEU A 88 -7.75 -6.02 -7.11
CA LEU A 88 -7.09 -7.25 -6.72
C LEU A 88 -7.86 -7.86 -5.55
N PHE A 89 -8.10 -9.15 -5.59
CA PHE A 89 -8.81 -9.87 -4.51
C PHE A 89 -10.17 -9.25 -4.18
N GLY A 90 -10.85 -8.68 -5.19
CA GLY A 90 -12.15 -8.05 -5.02
C GLY A 90 -12.11 -6.69 -4.35
N MET A 91 -10.94 -6.09 -4.19
CA MET A 91 -10.76 -4.80 -3.53
C MET A 91 -10.00 -3.83 -4.44
N MET A 92 -10.27 -2.54 -4.26
CA MET A 92 -9.51 -1.50 -4.96
C MET A 92 -8.21 -1.23 -4.22
N THR A 93 -7.13 -0.99 -4.96
CA THR A 93 -5.90 -0.43 -4.42
C THR A 93 -5.21 0.43 -5.48
N TYR A 94 -4.08 1.00 -5.12
CA TYR A 94 -3.28 1.80 -6.05
C TYR A 94 -1.99 1.06 -6.37
N ARG A 95 -1.61 1.09 -7.64
CA ARG A 95 -0.34 0.53 -8.09
C ARG A 95 0.37 1.56 -8.95
N MET A 96 1.66 1.68 -8.77
CA MET A 96 2.46 2.61 -9.57
C MET A 96 2.32 2.29 -11.05
N THR A 97 2.21 3.33 -11.90
CA THR A 97 2.06 3.15 -13.33
C THR A 97 3.32 2.57 -13.96
N VAL A 98 3.18 1.88 -15.09
CA VAL A 98 4.27 1.11 -15.71
C VAL A 98 5.54 1.93 -15.90
N LYS A 99 5.41 3.16 -16.35
CA LYS A 99 6.60 4.01 -16.61
C LYS A 99 7.39 4.37 -15.35
N HIS A 100 6.78 4.23 -14.17
CA HIS A 100 7.43 4.52 -12.89
C HIS A 100 7.97 3.27 -12.20
N ARG A 101 7.81 2.09 -12.80
CA ARG A 101 8.26 0.80 -12.26
C ARG A 101 9.65 0.42 -12.77
N ASP A 102 10.51 1.38 -13.02
CA ASP A 102 11.79 1.14 -13.68
C ASP A 102 12.89 0.66 -12.75
N ARG A 103 12.83 0.99 -11.46
CA ARG A 103 13.86 0.57 -10.50
C ARG A 103 13.36 0.64 -9.07
N TYR A 104 14.09 -0.05 -8.18
CA TYR A 104 13.88 0.04 -6.74
C TYR A 104 14.70 1.21 -6.18
N SER A 105 14.14 1.86 -5.15
CA SER A 105 14.80 2.95 -4.46
C SER A 105 14.27 3.01 -3.03
N PRO A 106 15.14 3.22 -2.01
CA PRO A 106 14.68 3.25 -0.63
C PRO A 106 13.81 4.49 -0.36
N PRO A 107 12.83 4.36 0.55
CA PRO A 107 12.01 5.49 0.98
C PRO A 107 12.81 6.39 1.91
N ASN A 108 12.35 7.66 2.08
CA ASN A 108 12.93 8.49 3.12
C ASN A 108 12.50 7.99 4.50
N VAL A 109 13.24 8.40 5.53
CA VAL A 109 13.09 7.90 6.90
C VAL A 109 11.71 8.19 7.47
N GLN A 110 11.19 9.39 7.25
CA GLN A 110 9.89 9.81 7.80
C GLN A 110 8.74 9.04 7.16
N TYR A 111 8.79 8.86 5.84
CA TYR A 111 7.80 8.09 5.10
C TYR A 111 7.79 6.63 5.56
N TYR A 112 8.97 6.02 5.69
CA TYR A 112 9.12 4.65 6.19
C TYR A 112 8.55 4.51 7.60
N ALA A 113 8.87 5.47 8.48
CA ALA A 113 8.38 5.44 9.86
C ALA A 113 6.85 5.50 9.92
N SER A 114 6.22 6.28 9.03
CA SER A 114 4.76 6.36 9.00
C SER A 114 4.12 5.05 8.55
N ILE A 115 4.76 4.30 7.66
CA ILE A 115 4.31 2.96 7.27
C ILE A 115 4.48 1.97 8.42
N ARG A 116 5.62 2.02 9.11
CA ARG A 116 5.87 1.17 10.28
C ARG A 116 4.82 1.40 11.36
N ASP A 117 4.45 2.66 11.61
CA ASP A 117 3.37 2.97 12.55
C ASP A 117 2.04 2.40 12.07
N GLY A 118 1.79 2.42 10.76
CA GLY A 118 0.62 1.77 10.16
C GLY A 118 0.60 0.26 10.36
N TYR A 119 1.76 -0.39 10.27
CA TYR A 119 1.88 -1.81 10.57
C TYR A 119 1.48 -2.10 12.02
N ALA A 120 1.92 -1.25 12.96
CA ALA A 120 1.50 -1.37 14.36
C ALA A 120 -0.01 -1.15 14.51
N ASP A 121 -0.57 -0.17 13.81
CA ASP A 121 -2.00 0.14 13.85
C ASP A 121 -2.87 -1.05 13.43
N PHE A 122 -2.40 -1.85 12.47
CA PHE A 122 -3.13 -3.02 11.96
C PHE A 122 -2.63 -4.35 12.52
N GLY A 123 -1.60 -4.33 13.36
CA GLY A 123 -1.04 -5.56 13.92
C GLY A 123 -0.32 -6.42 12.90
N LEU A 124 0.32 -5.80 11.91
CA LEU A 124 1.03 -6.50 10.84
C LEU A 124 2.48 -6.80 11.24
N ASP A 125 3.02 -7.89 10.71
CA ASP A 125 4.40 -8.30 10.96
C ASP A 125 5.39 -7.41 10.20
N THR A 126 6.24 -6.70 10.94
CA THR A 126 7.22 -5.78 10.36
C THR A 126 8.34 -6.47 9.58
N ALA A 127 8.48 -7.79 9.70
CA ALA A 127 9.49 -8.53 8.94
C ALA A 127 9.32 -8.33 7.43
N TYR A 128 8.08 -8.27 6.95
CA TYR A 128 7.80 -8.01 5.53
C TYR A 128 8.21 -6.61 5.11
N LEU A 129 8.04 -5.64 6.00
CA LEU A 129 8.44 -4.25 5.74
C LEU A 129 9.97 -4.13 5.69
N GLU A 130 10.65 -4.78 6.60
CA GLU A 130 12.12 -4.81 6.65
C GLU A 130 12.70 -5.49 5.40
N GLU A 131 12.09 -6.57 4.96
CA GLU A 131 12.49 -7.27 3.74
C GLU A 131 12.33 -6.36 2.51
N ALA A 132 11.21 -5.65 2.40
CA ALA A 132 10.98 -4.71 1.30
C ALA A 132 12.01 -3.59 1.29
N LEU A 133 12.39 -3.08 2.47
CA LEU A 133 13.44 -2.08 2.59
C LEU A 133 14.78 -2.62 2.10
N GLY A 134 15.12 -3.85 2.46
CA GLY A 134 16.35 -4.51 2.04
C GLY A 134 16.44 -4.65 0.53
N TRP A 135 15.38 -5.10 -0.11
CA TRP A 135 15.30 -5.21 -1.57
C TRP A 135 15.54 -3.85 -2.24
N SER A 136 14.94 -2.80 -1.70
CA SER A 136 14.97 -1.47 -2.28
C SER A 136 16.33 -0.79 -2.11
N SER A 137 17.03 -1.11 -1.02
CA SER A 137 18.32 -0.50 -0.69
C SER A 137 19.49 -1.19 -1.38
N TYR A 138 19.42 -2.52 -1.57
CA TYR A 138 20.55 -3.33 -2.02
C TYR A 138 20.26 -4.10 -3.31
N GLY A 139 19.08 -3.94 -3.88
CA GLY A 139 18.64 -4.70 -5.05
C GLY A 139 18.16 -6.10 -4.66
N ASN A 140 18.02 -6.97 -5.66
CA ASN A 140 17.52 -8.32 -5.45
C ASN A 140 18.54 -9.16 -4.67
N PRO A 141 18.25 -9.59 -3.42
CA PRO A 141 19.19 -10.41 -2.64
C PRO A 141 19.61 -11.71 -3.35
N ALA A 142 18.75 -12.28 -4.19
CA ALA A 142 19.08 -13.48 -4.94
C ALA A 142 20.23 -13.26 -5.93
N ALA A 143 20.45 -12.04 -6.37
CA ALA A 143 21.55 -11.71 -7.27
C ALA A 143 22.93 -11.73 -6.58
N TRP A 144 22.94 -11.79 -5.25
CA TRP A 144 24.18 -11.77 -4.45
C TRP A 144 24.56 -13.16 -3.94
N ALA A 145 23.71 -14.12 -4.17
CA ALA A 145 23.95 -15.49 -3.71
C ALA A 145 25.02 -16.21 -4.52
#